data_865d669f6e089d5b1a92a639924c02cf
#
_entry.id   865d669f6e089d5b1a92a639924c02cf
#
_cell.length_a   1.000
_cell.length_b   1.000
_cell.length_c   1.000
_cell.angle_alpha   90.00
_cell.angle_beta   90.00
_cell.angle_gamma   90.00
#
_symmetry.space_group_name_H-M   'P 1'
#
loop_
_entity.id
_entity.type
_entity.pdbx_description
1 polymer ?
#
loop_
_entity_poly.entity_id
_entity_poly.type
_entity_poly.pdbx_seq_one_letter_code
_entity_poly.pdbx_strand_id
1 'polypeptide(L)'
;MTTPAPSITRRVSRRASLFTESVIREMTREAMKYGAVNLSQGFPDFAAPEDIKRVAMQAIADDVNQYAITWGAKDFREAIARKTKWYLGFEIDPEAEITVTCGSTEGMIAAMMATVDPGQEVVVFEPFYEN
;
A
#
# COMPACT_ATOMS: atom_id res chain seq x y z
N MET A 1 -15.12 -13.34 -44.50
CA MET A 1 -14.23 -13.85 -43.42
C MET A 1 -14.11 -12.75 -42.40
N THR A 2 -14.79 -12.91 -41.26
CA THR A 2 -14.71 -11.93 -40.15
C THR A 2 -13.47 -12.24 -39.35
N THR A 3 -12.53 -11.31 -39.30
CA THR A 3 -11.35 -11.41 -38.43
C THR A 3 -11.82 -11.49 -36.98
N PRO A 4 -11.45 -12.51 -36.19
CA PRO A 4 -11.87 -12.60 -34.79
C PRO A 4 -11.33 -11.38 -34.03
N ALA A 5 -12.19 -10.76 -33.19
CA ALA A 5 -11.77 -9.66 -32.34
C ALA A 5 -10.56 -10.07 -31.50
N PRO A 6 -9.53 -9.21 -31.37
CA PRO A 6 -8.35 -9.53 -30.58
C PRO A 6 -8.76 -9.83 -29.14
N SER A 7 -8.34 -10.97 -28.61
CA SER A 7 -8.64 -11.34 -27.21
C SER A 7 -8.07 -10.28 -26.24
N ILE A 8 -8.76 -10.02 -25.13
CA ILE A 8 -8.33 -9.07 -24.09
C ILE A 8 -6.90 -9.38 -23.61
N THR A 9 -6.50 -10.64 -23.58
CA THR A 9 -5.15 -11.08 -23.22
C THR A 9 -4.03 -10.49 -24.09
N ARG A 10 -4.31 -10.07 -25.31
CA ARG A 10 -3.33 -9.39 -26.18
C ARG A 10 -3.14 -7.88 -25.86
N ARG A 11 -3.94 -7.33 -24.94
CA ARG A 11 -3.90 -5.89 -24.58
C ARG A 11 -3.14 -5.61 -23.29
N VAL A 12 -2.73 -6.63 -22.57
CA VAL A 12 -1.94 -6.50 -21.34
C VAL A 12 -0.46 -6.75 -21.61
N SER A 13 0.40 -6.12 -20.82
CA SER A 13 1.84 -6.34 -20.90
C SER A 13 2.21 -7.77 -20.50
N ARG A 14 3.36 -8.27 -21.00
CA ARG A 14 3.89 -9.56 -20.55
C ARG A 14 4.04 -9.64 -19.04
N ARG A 15 4.45 -8.53 -18.39
CA ARG A 15 4.59 -8.46 -16.94
C ARG A 15 3.23 -8.66 -16.25
N ALA A 16 2.20 -7.94 -16.70
CA ALA A 16 0.86 -8.06 -16.12
C ALA A 16 0.24 -9.46 -16.33
N SER A 17 0.58 -10.16 -17.41
CA SER A 17 0.08 -11.52 -17.67
C SER A 17 0.71 -12.60 -16.77
N LEU A 18 1.76 -12.27 -16.02
CA LEU A 18 2.43 -13.18 -15.06
C LEU A 18 1.86 -13.04 -13.64
N PHE A 19 1.04 -12.02 -13.36
CA PHE A 19 0.42 -11.89 -12.05
C PHE A 19 -0.63 -12.96 -11.84
N THR A 20 -0.53 -13.64 -10.72
CA THR A 20 -1.55 -14.56 -10.19
C THR A 20 -2.26 -13.91 -9.01
N GLU A 21 -3.41 -14.43 -8.65
CA GLU A 21 -4.08 -13.97 -7.44
C GLU A 21 -3.28 -14.37 -6.19
N SER A 22 -3.26 -13.49 -5.19
CA SER A 22 -2.70 -13.77 -3.88
C SER A 22 -3.43 -14.93 -3.19
N VAL A 23 -2.70 -15.90 -2.68
CA VAL A 23 -3.23 -17.04 -1.90
C VAL A 23 -4.04 -16.55 -0.69
N ILE A 24 -3.64 -15.45 -0.05
CA ILE A 24 -4.35 -14.84 1.08
C ILE A 24 -5.76 -14.39 0.66
N ARG A 25 -5.91 -13.79 -0.53
CA ARG A 25 -7.22 -13.38 -1.07
C ARG A 25 -8.08 -14.57 -1.43
N GLU A 26 -7.51 -15.59 -2.02
CA GLU A 26 -8.21 -16.83 -2.34
C GLU A 26 -8.75 -17.48 -1.07
N MET A 27 -7.94 -17.62 -0.04
CA MET A 27 -8.35 -18.18 1.26
C MET A 27 -9.40 -17.31 1.95
N THR A 28 -9.34 -16.02 1.82
CA THR A 28 -10.38 -15.12 2.33
C THR A 28 -11.73 -15.38 1.67
N ARG A 29 -11.76 -15.56 0.34
CA ARG A 29 -13.00 -15.90 -0.38
C ARG A 29 -13.53 -17.29 0.00
N GLU A 30 -12.65 -18.26 0.14
CA GLU A 30 -13.07 -19.60 0.58
C GLU A 30 -13.63 -19.56 2.01
N ALA A 31 -13.00 -18.84 2.92
CA ALA A 31 -13.55 -18.64 4.27
C ALA A 31 -14.95 -18.04 4.25
N MET A 32 -15.16 -16.98 3.45
CA MET A 32 -16.48 -16.34 3.29
C MET A 32 -17.52 -17.31 2.70
N LYS A 33 -17.16 -18.11 1.70
CA LYS A 33 -18.03 -19.08 1.04
C LYS A 33 -18.55 -20.17 1.99
N TYR A 34 -17.72 -20.61 2.92
CA TYR A 34 -18.06 -21.65 3.88
C TYR A 34 -18.46 -21.14 5.26
N GLY A 35 -18.53 -19.82 5.46
CA GLY A 35 -18.78 -19.22 6.77
C GLY A 35 -17.71 -19.58 7.81
N ALA A 36 -16.49 -19.83 7.37
CA ALA A 36 -15.39 -20.26 8.22
C ALA A 36 -14.65 -19.06 8.83
N VAL A 37 -13.97 -19.30 9.95
CA VAL A 37 -13.06 -18.31 10.54
C VAL A 37 -11.84 -18.16 9.62
N ASN A 38 -11.58 -16.93 9.16
CA ASN A 38 -10.42 -16.65 8.33
C ASN A 38 -9.15 -16.48 9.19
N LEU A 39 -8.25 -17.44 9.10
CA LEU A 39 -6.95 -17.41 9.77
C LEU A 39 -5.78 -17.06 8.83
N SER A 40 -6.06 -16.84 7.55
CA SER A 40 -5.02 -16.53 6.54
C SER A 40 -4.66 -15.06 6.47
N GLN A 41 -5.57 -14.18 6.90
CA GLN A 41 -5.36 -12.74 6.91
C GLN A 41 -5.85 -12.12 8.23
N GLY A 42 -4.99 -11.31 8.85
CA GLY A 42 -5.36 -10.58 10.06
C GLY A 42 -6.25 -9.39 9.71
N PHE A 43 -7.53 -9.48 10.05
CA PHE A 43 -8.46 -8.36 10.04
C PHE A 43 -8.79 -7.96 11.48
N PRO A 44 -8.78 -6.65 11.82
CA PRO A 44 -9.36 -6.20 13.07
C PRO A 44 -10.87 -6.54 13.10
N ASP A 45 -11.33 -7.20 14.15
CA ASP A 45 -12.75 -7.48 14.41
C ASP A 45 -13.39 -6.44 15.33
N PHE A 46 -12.70 -5.35 15.59
CA PHE A 46 -13.12 -4.21 16.42
C PHE A 46 -13.13 -2.92 15.61
N ALA A 47 -13.95 -1.97 16.05
CA ALA A 47 -14.06 -0.68 15.40
C ALA A 47 -12.79 0.19 15.61
N ALA A 48 -12.52 1.09 14.67
CA ALA A 48 -11.49 2.11 14.87
C ALA A 48 -11.81 2.99 16.10
N PRO A 49 -10.78 3.49 16.82
CA PRO A 49 -10.98 4.38 17.97
C PRO A 49 -11.85 5.60 17.61
N GLU A 50 -12.77 5.96 18.49
CA GLU A 50 -13.72 7.05 18.25
C GLU A 50 -13.03 8.41 18.05
N ASP A 51 -11.90 8.63 18.71
CA ASP A 51 -11.12 9.86 18.54
C ASP A 51 -10.59 10.01 17.11
N ILE A 52 -10.11 8.91 16.49
CA ILE A 52 -9.65 8.93 15.11
C ILE A 52 -10.80 9.21 14.15
N LYS A 53 -11.95 8.58 14.36
CA LYS A 53 -13.15 8.82 13.55
C LYS A 53 -13.60 10.29 13.64
N ARG A 54 -13.63 10.83 14.85
CA ARG A 54 -14.03 12.21 15.10
C ARG A 54 -13.09 13.20 14.39
N VAL A 55 -11.78 13.00 14.48
CA VAL A 55 -10.80 13.85 13.80
C VAL A 55 -10.94 13.76 12.28
N ALA A 56 -11.18 12.56 11.74
CA ALA A 56 -11.40 12.38 10.31
C ALA A 56 -12.69 13.08 9.83
N MET A 57 -13.79 12.97 10.58
CA MET A 57 -15.03 13.69 10.28
C MET A 57 -14.84 15.21 10.36
N GLN A 58 -14.07 15.69 11.33
CA GLN A 58 -13.77 17.12 11.45
C GLN A 58 -12.94 17.61 10.27
N ALA A 59 -11.93 16.87 9.84
CA ALA A 59 -11.11 17.22 8.66
C ALA A 59 -11.98 17.34 7.38
N ILE A 60 -12.97 16.48 7.21
CA ILE A 60 -13.93 16.58 6.12
C ILE A 60 -14.80 17.85 6.26
N ALA A 61 -15.29 18.14 7.48
CA ALA A 61 -16.12 19.32 7.75
C ALA A 61 -15.35 20.64 7.59
N ASP A 62 -14.04 20.61 7.81
CA ASP A 62 -13.13 21.75 7.65
C ASP A 62 -12.59 21.90 6.21
N ASP A 63 -13.14 21.16 5.25
CA ASP A 63 -12.73 21.19 3.84
C ASP A 63 -11.23 20.87 3.60
N VAL A 64 -10.64 19.96 4.41
CA VAL A 64 -9.28 19.47 4.17
C VAL A 64 -9.30 18.50 2.99
N ASN A 65 -9.44 19.03 1.77
CA ASN A 65 -9.73 18.27 0.55
C ASN A 65 -8.86 18.68 -0.65
N GLN A 66 -7.85 19.53 -0.44
CA GLN A 66 -6.94 19.97 -1.50
C GLN A 66 -5.73 19.04 -1.64
N TYR A 67 -5.08 19.13 -2.80
CA TYR A 67 -3.85 18.38 -3.07
C TYR A 67 -2.76 18.72 -2.08
N ALA A 68 -2.14 17.68 -1.51
CA ALA A 68 -0.86 17.82 -0.85
C ALA A 68 0.27 17.96 -1.88
N ILE A 69 1.42 18.45 -1.44
CA ILE A 69 2.64 18.36 -2.26
C ILE A 69 3.01 16.89 -2.51
N THR A 70 3.83 16.62 -3.52
CA THR A 70 4.12 15.26 -4.03
C THR A 70 4.56 14.27 -2.94
N TRP A 71 5.33 14.71 -1.96
CA TRP A 71 5.79 13.84 -0.87
C TRP A 71 4.90 13.86 0.39
N GLY A 72 3.72 14.47 0.31
CA GLY A 72 2.70 14.38 1.36
C GLY A 72 2.49 15.67 2.14
N ALA A 73 1.37 15.76 2.85
CA ALA A 73 1.01 16.91 3.66
C ALA A 73 2.06 17.19 4.74
N LYS A 74 2.43 18.45 4.91
CA LYS A 74 3.47 18.89 5.85
C LYS A 74 3.20 18.42 7.28
N ASP A 75 2.01 18.67 7.79
CA ASP A 75 1.63 18.33 9.17
C ASP A 75 1.74 16.81 9.41
N PHE A 76 1.42 16.00 8.40
CA PHE A 76 1.54 14.56 8.48
C PHE A 76 3.02 14.12 8.51
N ARG A 77 3.86 14.68 7.64
CA ARG A 77 5.30 14.38 7.63
C ARG A 77 5.97 14.79 8.94
N GLU A 78 5.62 15.97 9.50
CA GLU A 78 6.08 16.40 10.81
C GLU A 78 5.61 15.48 11.94
N ALA A 79 4.37 14.96 11.87
CA ALA A 79 3.86 14.00 12.84
C ALA A 79 4.62 12.66 12.75
N ILE A 80 4.98 12.20 11.55
CA ILE A 80 5.83 11.02 11.34
C ILE A 80 7.20 11.24 11.96
N ALA A 81 7.85 12.39 11.72
CA ALA A 81 9.16 12.72 12.28
C ALA A 81 9.12 12.70 13.82
N ARG A 82 8.10 13.35 14.44
CA ARG A 82 7.92 13.31 15.91
C ARG A 82 7.73 11.88 16.43
N LYS A 83 6.92 11.06 15.74
CA LYS A 83 6.71 9.65 16.10
C LYS A 83 8.00 8.84 16.00
N THR A 84 8.77 9.04 14.94
CA THR A 84 10.05 8.35 14.71
C THR A 84 11.03 8.66 15.84
N LYS A 85 11.18 9.92 16.21
CA LYS A 85 12.01 10.32 17.35
C LYS A 85 11.54 9.67 18.66
N TRP A 86 10.24 9.70 18.94
CA TRP A 86 9.67 9.11 20.16
C TRP A 86 9.82 7.60 20.23
N TYR A 87 9.53 6.91 19.12
CA TYR A 87 9.44 5.43 19.12
C TYR A 87 10.76 4.75 18.76
N LEU A 88 11.50 5.29 17.79
CA LEU A 88 12.75 4.70 17.28
C LEU A 88 14.00 5.37 17.86
N GLY A 89 13.87 6.55 18.46
CA GLY A 89 14.97 7.24 19.16
C GLY A 89 15.92 8.02 18.27
N PHE A 90 15.61 8.20 16.98
CA PHE A 90 16.43 9.02 16.08
C PHE A 90 15.60 10.10 15.37
N GLU A 91 16.28 11.17 14.95
CA GLU A 91 15.66 12.27 14.22
C GLU A 91 15.74 12.03 12.71
N ILE A 92 14.69 12.44 12.00
CA ILE A 92 14.63 12.49 10.54
C ILE A 92 14.10 13.87 10.11
N ASP A 93 14.58 14.35 8.96
CA ASP A 93 14.10 15.58 8.37
C ASP A 93 12.78 15.36 7.61
N PRO A 94 11.66 15.95 8.07
CA PRO A 94 10.37 15.77 7.40
C PRO A 94 10.32 16.36 5.98
N GLU A 95 11.24 17.27 5.63
CA GLU A 95 11.29 17.85 4.28
C GLU A 95 12.13 17.04 3.29
N ALA A 96 13.15 16.32 3.76
CA ALA A 96 14.11 15.65 2.90
C ALA A 96 14.03 14.11 2.98
N GLU A 97 13.53 13.53 4.07
CA GLU A 97 13.65 12.09 4.36
C GLU A 97 12.30 11.37 4.49
N ILE A 98 11.17 12.07 4.21
CA ILE A 98 9.83 11.46 4.28
C ILE A 98 9.08 11.66 2.98
N THR A 99 8.61 10.54 2.41
CA THR A 99 7.62 10.53 1.33
C THR A 99 6.41 9.69 1.76
N VAL A 100 5.23 10.29 1.68
CA VAL A 100 3.96 9.61 1.96
C VAL A 100 3.49 8.90 0.70
N THR A 101 3.13 7.63 0.84
CA THR A 101 2.64 6.77 -0.26
C THR A 101 1.29 6.14 0.08
N CYS A 102 0.58 5.65 -0.93
CA CYS A 102 -0.67 4.90 -0.75
C CYS A 102 -0.36 3.47 -0.25
N GLY A 103 0.07 3.39 1.01
CA GLY A 103 0.49 2.16 1.66
C GLY A 103 1.93 1.77 1.35
N SER A 104 2.42 0.75 2.06
CA SER A 104 3.79 0.26 1.94
C SER A 104 4.06 -0.40 0.57
N THR A 105 3.05 -0.90 -0.11
CA THR A 105 3.19 -1.50 -1.45
C THR A 105 3.64 -0.46 -2.48
N GLU A 106 3.02 0.73 -2.49
CA GLU A 106 3.50 1.83 -3.35
C GLU A 106 4.90 2.29 -2.93
N GLY A 107 5.15 2.43 -1.64
CA GLY A 107 6.48 2.79 -1.12
C GLY A 107 7.55 1.80 -1.56
N MET A 108 7.28 0.51 -1.51
CA MET A 108 8.20 -0.54 -1.92
C MET A 108 8.51 -0.45 -3.43
N ILE A 109 7.49 -0.41 -4.28
CA ILE A 109 7.71 -0.35 -5.73
C ILE A 109 8.39 0.95 -6.16
N ALA A 110 8.03 2.08 -5.54
CA ALA A 110 8.66 3.36 -5.81
C ALA A 110 10.16 3.35 -5.41
N ALA A 111 10.47 2.80 -4.24
CA ALA A 111 11.86 2.64 -3.79
C ALA A 111 12.67 1.74 -4.73
N MET A 112 12.11 0.59 -5.14
CA MET A 112 12.78 -0.30 -6.10
C MET A 112 13.00 0.37 -7.45
N MET A 113 12.02 1.10 -7.96
CA MET A 113 12.15 1.83 -9.23
C MET A 113 13.16 2.97 -9.16
N ALA A 114 13.35 3.57 -7.99
CA ALA A 114 14.31 4.66 -7.79
C ALA A 114 15.75 4.18 -7.57
N THR A 115 15.95 2.92 -7.16
CA THR A 115 17.27 2.44 -6.72
C THR A 115 17.82 1.26 -7.52
N VAL A 116 16.99 0.61 -8.36
CA VAL A 116 17.38 -0.62 -9.08
C VAL A 116 17.22 -0.43 -10.58
N ASP A 117 18.34 -0.48 -11.30
CA ASP A 117 18.36 -0.42 -12.76
C ASP A 117 18.12 -1.80 -13.41
N PRO A 118 17.68 -1.85 -14.68
CA PRO A 118 17.59 -3.09 -15.43
C PRO A 118 18.92 -3.86 -15.47
N GLY A 119 18.88 -5.14 -15.05
CA GLY A 119 20.06 -6.00 -15.00
C GLY A 119 20.78 -6.04 -13.65
N GLN A 120 20.36 -5.22 -12.68
CA GLN A 120 20.84 -5.33 -11.31
C GLN A 120 20.10 -6.43 -10.55
N GLU A 121 20.73 -6.95 -9.51
CA GLU A 121 20.20 -8.04 -8.68
C GLU A 121 19.78 -7.51 -7.31
N VAL A 122 18.71 -8.09 -6.78
CA VAL A 122 18.18 -7.79 -5.44
C VAL A 122 18.14 -9.08 -4.61
N VAL A 123 18.65 -9.05 -3.39
CA VAL A 123 18.55 -10.16 -2.45
C VAL A 123 17.21 -10.09 -1.72
N VAL A 124 16.43 -11.15 -1.82
CA VAL A 124 15.10 -11.27 -1.18
C VAL A 124 15.14 -12.44 -0.18
N PHE A 125 14.68 -12.19 1.04
CA PHE A 125 14.58 -13.23 2.06
C PHE A 125 13.24 -13.95 1.95
N GLU A 126 13.25 -15.28 2.03
CA GLU A 126 12.06 -16.12 2.09
C GLU A 126 11.83 -16.68 3.51
N PRO A 127 10.57 -16.85 3.93
CA PRO A 127 9.32 -16.47 3.25
C PRO A 127 9.07 -14.96 3.25
N PHE A 128 8.48 -14.45 2.16
CA PHE A 128 8.15 -13.03 2.01
C PHE A 128 6.64 -12.84 1.76
N TYR A 129 6.18 -11.61 1.94
CA TYR A 129 4.83 -11.20 1.55
C TYR A 129 4.82 -10.88 0.06
N GLU A 130 3.89 -11.46 -0.70
CA GLU A 130 3.90 -11.48 -2.17
C GLU A 130 3.53 -10.16 -2.86
N ASN A 131 3.18 -9.10 -2.15
CA ASN A 131 2.85 -7.78 -2.73
C ASN A 131 4.06 -6.86 -2.76
#